data_f3fbbb0fb982e0e3734176e49f2e9a66
#
_entry.id   f3fbbb0fb982e0e3734176e49f2e9a66
#
_cell.length_a   1.000
_cell.length_b   1.000
_cell.length_c   1.000
_cell.angle_alpha   90.00
_cell.angle_beta   90.00
_cell.angle_gamma   90.00
#
_symmetry.space_group_name_H-M   'P 1'
#
loop_
_entity.id
_entity.type
_entity.pdbx_description
1 polymer ?
#
loop_
_entity_poly.entity_id
_entity_poly.type
_entity_poly.pdbx_seq_one_letter_code
_entity_poly.pdbx_strand_id
1 'polypeptide(L)'
;MSTDSTDRRRGFARRLALLALGCLLLLTVAPASASAAAKPYKLDLGTRSDYVGQTNLVQCVGASMQMMLNMIEPGVDRSAKTQLRLQNLARKWSPPRLDGGIRKGASVIGWATGLSLQGAGPYKVVGVDSLDEAMLVAARAMRRTGRPVGLLVWRGRHAWVMSGFHATGDPLLAGSRVTEALIEDPLHPYGGSTTWGRSPSPGEALTVKEVGRQFVRRRTGFSIWSTPDLGGQYVLVLPYEPASGR
;
A
#
# COMPACT_ATOMS: atom_id res chain seq x y z
N MET A 1 73.72 -11.17 -58.24
CA MET A 1 73.29 -9.78 -58.24
C MET A 1 71.99 -9.75 -57.43
N SER A 2 72.10 -9.36 -56.21
CA SER A 2 71.04 -9.30 -55.26
C SER A 2 71.07 -7.91 -54.66
N THR A 3 70.00 -7.15 -54.71
CA THR A 3 69.78 -6.00 -53.85
C THR A 3 68.24 -5.65 -53.83
N ASP A 4 67.86 -5.48 -52.64
CA ASP A 4 66.78 -4.53 -52.22
C ASP A 4 65.33 -5.05 -52.12
N SER A 5 65.05 -5.56 -50.96
CA SER A 5 63.68 -5.78 -50.49
C SER A 5 63.44 -5.33 -49.02
N THR A 6 64.28 -4.49 -48.44
CA THR A 6 64.13 -4.12 -47.02
C THR A 6 63.52 -2.75 -46.71
N ASP A 7 63.22 -1.92 -47.71
CA ASP A 7 62.81 -0.53 -47.46
C ASP A 7 61.28 -0.29 -47.55
N ARG A 8 60.54 -1.28 -47.97
CA ARG A 8 59.05 -1.12 -48.05
C ARG A 8 58.30 -1.44 -46.77
N ARG A 9 58.98 -2.06 -45.81
CA ARG A 9 58.26 -2.46 -44.53
C ARG A 9 58.31 -1.41 -43.44
N ARG A 10 59.13 -0.39 -43.52
CA ARG A 10 59.24 0.67 -42.50
C ARG A 10 58.22 1.82 -42.67
N GLY A 11 57.65 1.99 -43.86
CA GLY A 11 56.68 3.00 -44.15
C GLY A 11 55.24 2.67 -43.70
N PHE A 12 54.93 1.36 -43.60
CA PHE A 12 53.58 0.92 -43.24
C PHE A 12 53.34 0.89 -41.74
N ALA A 13 54.36 0.67 -40.93
CA ALA A 13 54.23 0.62 -39.48
C ALA A 13 54.08 2.03 -38.82
N ARG A 14 54.54 3.08 -39.47
CA ARG A 14 54.36 4.46 -38.95
C ARG A 14 53.02 5.07 -39.22
N ARG A 15 52.28 4.60 -40.21
CA ARG A 15 50.92 5.12 -40.54
C ARG A 15 49.82 4.45 -39.75
N LEU A 16 50.06 3.24 -39.21
CA LEU A 16 49.09 2.55 -38.34
C LEU A 16 49.19 3.04 -36.89
N ALA A 17 50.31 3.58 -36.43
CA ALA A 17 50.46 4.09 -35.07
C ALA A 17 49.78 5.46 -34.85
N LEU A 18 49.54 6.23 -35.90
CA LEU A 18 48.89 7.55 -35.83
C LEU A 18 47.36 7.48 -35.90
N LEU A 19 46.79 6.37 -36.39
CA LEU A 19 45.34 6.16 -36.42
C LEU A 19 44.78 5.52 -35.14
N ALA A 20 45.63 4.88 -34.33
CA ALA A 20 45.23 4.30 -33.06
C ALA A 20 45.21 5.33 -31.91
N LEU A 21 45.80 6.50 -32.05
CA LEU A 21 45.83 7.53 -31.00
C LEU A 21 44.65 8.55 -31.13
N GLY A 22 43.93 8.52 -32.23
CA GLY A 22 42.80 9.41 -32.49
C GLY A 22 41.46 8.90 -31.98
N CYS A 23 41.31 7.61 -31.64
CA CYS A 23 40.06 7.02 -31.16
C CYS A 23 39.87 6.97 -29.63
N LEU A 24 40.85 7.47 -28.85
CA LEU A 24 40.85 7.31 -27.39
C LEU A 24 40.44 8.57 -26.62
N LEU A 25 39.87 9.58 -27.28
CA LEU A 25 39.54 10.87 -26.64
C LEU A 25 38.10 11.31 -26.87
N LEU A 26 37.16 10.38 -27.14
CA LEU A 26 35.74 10.66 -27.10
C LEU A 26 35.04 9.74 -26.11
N LEU A 27 35.59 9.55 -24.91
CA LEU A 27 34.80 9.26 -23.74
C LEU A 27 34.05 10.56 -23.38
N THR A 28 32.93 10.80 -24.09
CA THR A 28 31.92 11.74 -23.65
C THR A 28 31.46 11.29 -22.28
N VAL A 29 31.96 11.96 -21.25
CA VAL A 29 31.35 11.96 -19.92
C VAL A 29 29.95 12.46 -20.15
N ALA A 30 29.01 11.51 -20.31
CA ALA A 30 27.59 11.86 -20.25
C ALA A 30 27.40 12.55 -18.88
N PRO A 31 26.87 13.76 -18.85
CA PRO A 31 26.58 14.41 -17.58
C PRO A 31 25.67 13.44 -16.83
N ALA A 32 26.09 12.95 -15.68
CA ALA A 32 25.21 12.28 -14.75
C ALA A 32 24.06 13.25 -14.51
N SER A 33 22.92 13.02 -15.13
CA SER A 33 21.73 13.79 -14.88
C SER A 33 21.48 13.70 -13.38
N ALA A 34 21.84 14.77 -12.66
CA ALA A 34 21.52 14.88 -11.26
C ALA A 34 19.98 14.75 -11.20
N SER A 35 19.52 13.57 -10.80
CA SER A 35 18.09 13.33 -10.60
C SER A 35 17.66 14.36 -9.57
N ALA A 36 16.93 15.37 -10.00
CA ALA A 36 16.37 16.36 -9.09
C ALA A 36 15.67 15.60 -7.99
N ALA A 37 16.06 15.84 -6.74
CA ALA A 37 15.49 15.14 -5.59
C ALA A 37 13.96 15.30 -5.67
N ALA A 38 13.26 14.17 -5.75
CA ALA A 38 11.81 14.16 -5.89
C ALA A 38 11.22 14.96 -4.71
N LYS A 39 10.33 15.91 -5.01
CA LYS A 39 9.67 16.71 -3.96
C LYS A 39 8.83 15.78 -3.08
N PRO A 40 9.00 15.81 -1.74
CA PRO A 40 8.18 15.01 -0.83
C PRO A 40 6.69 15.19 -1.09
N TYR A 41 5.94 14.09 -1.02
CA TYR A 41 4.49 14.07 -1.23
C TYR A 41 3.78 13.67 0.07
N LYS A 42 2.70 14.37 0.37
CA LYS A 42 1.86 14.09 1.54
C LYS A 42 0.40 14.08 1.12
N LEU A 43 -0.36 13.13 1.65
CA LEU A 43 -1.81 13.07 1.54
C LEU A 43 -2.36 12.73 2.92
N ASP A 44 -3.34 13.47 3.37
CA ASP A 44 -4.14 13.21 4.55
C ASP A 44 -5.61 13.40 4.18
N LEU A 45 -6.41 12.35 4.35
CA LEU A 45 -7.85 12.35 4.06
C LEU A 45 -8.68 12.40 5.34
N GLY A 46 -8.04 12.14 6.49
CA GLY A 46 -8.71 12.05 7.78
C GLY A 46 -8.70 13.36 8.54
N THR A 47 -9.73 13.54 9.33
CA THR A 47 -9.77 14.54 10.39
C THR A 47 -10.03 13.84 11.72
N ARG A 48 -9.71 14.49 12.84
CA ARG A 48 -9.96 13.92 14.17
C ARG A 48 -11.44 13.60 14.43
N SER A 49 -12.36 14.27 13.73
CA SER A 49 -13.79 14.01 13.83
C SER A 49 -14.23 12.74 13.13
N ASP A 50 -13.47 12.24 12.15
CA ASP A 50 -13.82 11.03 11.39
C ASP A 50 -13.56 9.75 12.17
N TYR A 51 -12.74 9.84 13.22
CA TYR A 51 -12.39 8.69 14.03
C TYR A 51 -13.60 8.13 14.80
N VAL A 52 -13.74 6.80 14.75
CA VAL A 52 -14.78 6.05 15.49
C VAL A 52 -14.14 4.82 16.15
N GLY A 53 -14.14 4.81 17.49
CA GLY A 53 -13.74 3.63 18.25
C GLY A 53 -14.76 2.50 18.11
N GLN A 54 -14.29 1.24 18.03
CA GLN A 54 -15.19 0.09 17.99
C GLN A 54 -15.88 -0.11 19.36
N THR A 55 -17.17 -0.48 19.31
CA THR A 55 -17.99 -0.63 20.53
C THR A 55 -17.81 -1.97 21.23
N ASN A 56 -17.21 -2.96 20.55
CA ASN A 56 -16.86 -4.27 21.14
C ASN A 56 -15.76 -4.95 20.30
N LEU A 57 -15.21 -6.07 20.82
CA LEU A 57 -14.04 -6.76 20.26
C LEU A 57 -14.25 -7.39 18.87
N VAL A 58 -15.45 -7.39 18.31
CA VAL A 58 -15.73 -8.01 16.99
C VAL A 58 -16.22 -7.02 15.93
N GLN A 59 -16.24 -5.72 16.25
CA GLN A 59 -16.77 -4.68 15.36
C GLN A 59 -15.68 -3.83 14.67
N CYS A 60 -14.45 -4.31 14.61
CA CYS A 60 -13.35 -3.57 13.97
C CYS A 60 -13.68 -3.20 12.51
N VAL A 61 -14.27 -4.11 11.73
CA VAL A 61 -14.67 -3.83 10.34
C VAL A 61 -15.78 -2.78 10.27
N GLY A 62 -16.80 -2.87 11.13
CA GLY A 62 -17.90 -1.88 11.17
C GLY A 62 -17.40 -0.48 11.51
N ALA A 63 -16.50 -0.37 12.50
CA ALA A 63 -15.88 0.90 12.88
C ALA A 63 -14.96 1.44 11.78
N SER A 64 -14.15 0.58 11.18
CA SER A 64 -13.29 0.97 10.05
C SER A 64 -14.11 1.45 8.84
N MET A 65 -15.20 0.77 8.50
CA MET A 65 -16.10 1.24 7.44
C MET A 65 -16.69 2.61 7.77
N GLN A 66 -17.12 2.82 9.00
CA GLN A 66 -17.70 4.08 9.45
C GLN A 66 -16.68 5.23 9.33
N MET A 67 -15.43 5.02 9.79
CA MET A 67 -14.36 6.00 9.63
C MET A 67 -14.09 6.30 8.15
N MET A 68 -14.00 5.28 7.31
CA MET A 68 -13.76 5.45 5.88
C MET A 68 -14.89 6.23 5.19
N LEU A 69 -16.14 6.00 5.56
CA LEU A 69 -17.28 6.75 5.05
C LEU A 69 -17.25 8.21 5.52
N ASN A 70 -16.93 8.47 6.79
CA ASN A 70 -16.80 9.82 7.32
C ASN A 70 -15.71 10.65 6.59
N MET A 71 -14.61 10.00 6.13
CA MET A 71 -13.56 10.66 5.36
C MET A 71 -13.97 10.95 3.90
N ILE A 72 -14.91 10.20 3.35
CA ILE A 72 -15.32 10.32 1.94
C ILE A 72 -16.47 11.31 1.79
N GLU A 73 -17.42 11.31 2.70
CA GLU A 73 -18.63 12.10 2.63
C GLU A 73 -18.69 13.13 3.76
N PRO A 74 -19.08 14.38 3.48
CA PRO A 74 -19.33 15.37 4.53
C PRO A 74 -20.47 14.91 5.46
N GLY A 75 -20.22 14.92 6.74
CA GLY A 75 -21.22 14.55 7.73
C GLY A 75 -20.74 13.39 8.59
N VAL A 76 -20.25 13.72 9.77
CA VAL A 76 -19.65 12.77 10.70
C VAL A 76 -20.73 11.99 11.44
N ASP A 77 -20.83 10.69 11.20
CA ASP A 77 -21.63 9.76 12.01
C ASP A 77 -20.72 8.89 12.90
N ARG A 78 -20.84 9.06 14.20
CA ARG A 78 -20.08 8.30 15.21
C ARG A 78 -20.98 7.38 16.05
N SER A 79 -22.22 7.15 15.60
CA SER A 79 -23.20 6.39 16.37
C SER A 79 -22.87 4.89 16.39
N ALA A 80 -23.06 4.26 17.55
CA ALA A 80 -22.97 2.81 17.70
C ALA A 80 -23.99 2.07 16.85
N LYS A 81 -25.15 2.70 16.55
CA LYS A 81 -26.19 2.15 15.68
C LYS A 81 -25.70 1.99 14.24
N THR A 82 -25.07 3.01 13.69
CA THR A 82 -24.47 2.93 12.33
C THR A 82 -23.32 1.94 12.30
N GLN A 83 -22.45 1.92 13.31
CA GLN A 83 -21.37 0.94 13.39
C GLN A 83 -21.91 -0.50 13.35
N LEU A 84 -22.93 -0.81 14.14
CA LEU A 84 -23.57 -2.13 14.15
C LEU A 84 -24.22 -2.46 12.79
N ARG A 85 -24.89 -1.50 12.16
CA ARG A 85 -25.48 -1.66 10.82
C ARG A 85 -24.41 -1.99 9.78
N LEU A 86 -23.29 -1.29 9.78
CA LEU A 86 -22.16 -1.53 8.86
C LEU A 86 -21.50 -2.88 9.12
N GLN A 87 -21.31 -3.25 10.39
CA GLN A 87 -20.79 -4.57 10.75
C GLN A 87 -21.70 -5.70 10.25
N ASN A 88 -23.04 -5.53 10.39
CA ASN A 88 -24.00 -6.52 9.92
C ASN A 88 -24.02 -6.60 8.38
N LEU A 89 -23.88 -5.47 7.70
CA LEU A 89 -23.75 -5.41 6.24
C LEU A 89 -22.50 -6.20 5.79
N ALA A 90 -21.33 -5.91 6.39
CA ALA A 90 -20.10 -6.62 6.08
C ALA A 90 -20.21 -8.14 6.39
N ARG A 91 -20.89 -8.52 7.47
CA ARG A 91 -21.17 -9.94 7.77
C ARG A 91 -22.04 -10.60 6.70
N LYS A 92 -23.09 -9.91 6.24
CA LYS A 92 -24.00 -10.41 5.21
C LYS A 92 -23.26 -10.77 3.92
N TRP A 93 -22.29 -9.94 3.55
CA TRP A 93 -21.47 -10.11 2.34
C TRP A 93 -20.15 -10.86 2.57
N SER A 94 -19.92 -11.33 3.78
CA SER A 94 -18.81 -12.26 4.05
C SER A 94 -19.15 -13.64 3.50
N PRO A 95 -18.21 -14.32 2.84
CA PRO A 95 -18.39 -15.72 2.42
C PRO A 95 -18.78 -16.62 3.60
N PRO A 96 -19.37 -17.78 3.35
CA PRO A 96 -19.63 -18.77 4.39
C PRO A 96 -18.36 -19.14 5.14
N ARG A 97 -18.48 -19.45 6.42
CA ARG A 97 -17.37 -20.03 7.18
C ARG A 97 -17.18 -21.49 6.79
N LEU A 98 -15.93 -21.90 6.64
CA LEU A 98 -15.60 -23.30 6.31
C LEU A 98 -15.97 -24.28 7.43
N ASP A 99 -16.00 -23.80 8.67
CA ASP A 99 -16.34 -24.58 9.85
C ASP A 99 -17.83 -24.54 10.23
N GLY A 100 -18.68 -23.92 9.38
CA GLY A 100 -20.11 -23.76 9.64
C GLY A 100 -20.47 -22.89 10.83
N GLY A 101 -19.49 -22.29 11.50
CA GLY A 101 -19.69 -21.54 12.75
C GLY A 101 -20.36 -20.17 12.55
N ILE A 102 -20.81 -19.59 13.65
CA ILE A 102 -21.46 -18.27 13.67
C ILE A 102 -20.46 -17.17 13.27
N ARG A 103 -20.91 -16.24 12.45
CA ARG A 103 -20.13 -15.06 12.02
C ARG A 103 -20.10 -14.01 13.14
N LYS A 104 -19.06 -14.03 13.98
CA LYS A 104 -18.87 -12.97 15.00
C LYS A 104 -18.23 -11.72 14.39
N GLY A 105 -17.18 -11.86 13.58
CA GLY A 105 -16.53 -10.81 12.82
C GLY A 105 -17.08 -10.66 11.39
N ALA A 106 -16.38 -9.95 10.53
CA ALA A 106 -16.61 -9.84 9.09
C ALA A 106 -15.32 -10.11 8.33
N SER A 107 -15.44 -10.58 7.07
CA SER A 107 -14.28 -10.81 6.20
C SER A 107 -13.87 -9.52 5.48
N VAL A 108 -12.67 -9.51 4.91
CA VAL A 108 -12.20 -8.41 4.04
C VAL A 108 -13.05 -8.26 2.77
N ILE A 109 -13.64 -9.37 2.26
CA ILE A 109 -14.60 -9.34 1.13
C ILE A 109 -15.87 -8.60 1.56
N GLY A 110 -16.41 -8.96 2.72
CA GLY A 110 -17.57 -8.27 3.28
C GLY A 110 -17.30 -6.79 3.55
N TRP A 111 -16.09 -6.46 3.98
CA TRP A 111 -15.66 -5.06 4.15
C TRP A 111 -15.65 -4.31 2.82
N ALA A 112 -14.95 -4.81 1.80
CA ALA A 112 -14.88 -4.19 0.47
C ALA A 112 -16.25 -4.03 -0.17
N THR A 113 -17.06 -5.11 -0.16
CA THR A 113 -18.42 -5.10 -0.70
C THR A 113 -19.33 -4.13 0.07
N GLY A 114 -19.23 -4.13 1.39
CA GLY A 114 -20.00 -3.23 2.24
C GLY A 114 -19.74 -1.75 1.95
N LEU A 115 -18.48 -1.35 1.79
CA LEU A 115 -18.10 0.02 1.39
C LEU A 115 -18.68 0.38 0.02
N SER A 116 -18.53 -0.50 -0.97
CA SER A 116 -19.09 -0.26 -2.31
C SER A 116 -20.60 -0.06 -2.30
N LEU A 117 -21.32 -0.83 -1.50
CA LEU A 117 -22.78 -0.73 -1.36
C LEU A 117 -23.25 0.50 -0.57
N GLN A 118 -22.37 1.13 0.20
CA GLN A 118 -22.67 2.36 0.96
C GLN A 118 -22.31 3.64 0.18
N GLY A 119 -22.03 3.56 -1.11
CA GLY A 119 -21.72 4.74 -1.92
C GLY A 119 -20.27 5.20 -1.85
N ALA A 120 -19.42 4.54 -1.06
CA ALA A 120 -17.99 4.88 -0.99
C ALA A 120 -17.22 4.71 -2.31
N GLY A 121 -17.91 4.30 -3.37
CA GLY A 121 -17.32 3.88 -4.65
C GLY A 121 -16.77 2.45 -4.58
N PRO A 122 -16.23 1.92 -5.69
CA PRO A 122 -15.81 0.53 -5.74
C PRO A 122 -14.55 0.27 -4.91
N TYR A 123 -14.60 -0.80 -4.12
CA TYR A 123 -13.49 -1.35 -3.34
C TYR A 123 -13.25 -2.82 -3.68
N LYS A 124 -12.00 -3.24 -3.62
CA LYS A 124 -11.59 -4.64 -3.84
C LYS A 124 -10.59 -5.10 -2.79
N VAL A 125 -10.47 -6.40 -2.62
CA VAL A 125 -9.42 -7.03 -1.79
C VAL A 125 -8.21 -7.32 -2.64
N VAL A 126 -7.03 -6.97 -2.13
CA VAL A 126 -5.74 -7.21 -2.79
C VAL A 126 -4.76 -7.80 -1.76
N GLY A 127 -4.06 -8.85 -2.16
CA GLY A 127 -2.91 -9.39 -1.45
C GLY A 127 -1.62 -9.05 -2.18
N VAL A 128 -0.58 -8.71 -1.45
CA VAL A 128 0.78 -8.43 -2.00
C VAL A 128 1.85 -9.06 -1.12
N ASP A 129 3.04 -9.27 -1.69
CA ASP A 129 4.05 -10.12 -1.08
C ASP A 129 5.03 -9.37 -0.17
N SER A 130 5.12 -8.05 -0.25
CA SER A 130 6.01 -7.26 0.59
C SER A 130 5.31 -6.07 1.25
N LEU A 131 5.85 -5.61 2.39
CA LEU A 131 5.33 -4.46 3.12
C LEU A 131 5.46 -3.17 2.30
N ASP A 132 6.62 -2.96 1.68
CA ASP A 132 6.89 -1.76 0.87
C ASP A 132 5.93 -1.68 -0.33
N GLU A 133 5.69 -2.82 -0.98
CA GLU A 133 4.71 -2.92 -2.06
C GLU A 133 3.30 -2.63 -1.55
N ALA A 134 2.90 -3.18 -0.40
CA ALA A 134 1.59 -2.94 0.21
C ALA A 134 1.38 -1.44 0.47
N MET A 135 2.37 -0.76 1.05
CA MET A 135 2.30 0.67 1.31
C MET A 135 2.24 1.49 0.02
N LEU A 136 3.04 1.13 -0.99
CA LEU A 136 3.03 1.83 -2.28
C LEU A 136 1.72 1.61 -3.05
N VAL A 137 1.19 0.40 -3.05
CA VAL A 137 -0.11 0.08 -3.68
C VAL A 137 -1.24 0.85 -3.00
N ALA A 138 -1.24 0.92 -1.65
CA ALA A 138 -2.19 1.72 -0.87
C ALA A 138 -2.08 3.21 -1.22
N ALA A 139 -0.88 3.78 -1.19
CA ALA A 139 -0.64 5.19 -1.50
C ALA A 139 -1.08 5.55 -2.93
N ARG A 140 -0.82 4.68 -3.91
CA ARG A 140 -1.26 4.85 -5.31
C ARG A 140 -2.78 4.83 -5.44
N ALA A 141 -3.45 3.92 -4.73
CA ALA A 141 -4.90 3.86 -4.72
C ALA A 141 -5.50 5.14 -4.11
N MET A 142 -5.01 5.57 -2.96
CA MET A 142 -5.42 6.81 -2.29
C MET A 142 -5.19 8.04 -3.18
N ARG A 143 -4.00 8.13 -3.81
CA ARG A 143 -3.65 9.25 -4.69
C ARG A 143 -4.54 9.36 -5.92
N ARG A 144 -4.98 8.23 -6.48
CA ARG A 144 -5.88 8.20 -7.65
C ARG A 144 -7.33 8.49 -7.30
N THR A 145 -7.78 8.00 -6.17
CA THR A 145 -9.22 7.96 -5.84
C THR A 145 -9.65 8.99 -4.81
N GLY A 146 -8.71 9.58 -4.05
CA GLY A 146 -9.03 10.42 -2.89
C GLY A 146 -9.76 9.67 -1.78
N ARG A 147 -9.58 8.33 -1.67
CA ARG A 147 -10.31 7.48 -0.72
C ARG A 147 -9.36 6.67 0.17
N PRO A 148 -9.71 6.47 1.46
CA PRO A 148 -8.86 5.73 2.41
C PRO A 148 -8.76 4.24 2.07
N VAL A 149 -7.77 3.56 2.67
CA VAL A 149 -7.47 2.14 2.46
C VAL A 149 -7.62 1.36 3.75
N GLY A 150 -8.23 0.16 3.68
CA GLY A 150 -8.28 -0.77 4.79
C GLY A 150 -7.05 -1.68 4.83
N LEU A 151 -6.49 -1.88 6.03
CA LEU A 151 -5.37 -2.77 6.30
C LEU A 151 -5.83 -3.93 7.19
N LEU A 152 -5.60 -5.17 6.76
CA LEU A 152 -5.89 -6.35 7.59
C LEU A 152 -4.66 -6.70 8.43
N VAL A 153 -4.66 -6.24 9.69
CA VAL A 153 -3.54 -6.37 10.61
C VAL A 153 -3.62 -7.63 11.50
N TRP A 154 -2.58 -7.87 12.34
CA TRP A 154 -2.51 -8.96 13.31
C TRP A 154 -2.71 -10.36 12.70
N ARG A 155 -2.04 -10.60 11.57
CA ARG A 155 -2.16 -11.85 10.81
C ARG A 155 -3.60 -12.17 10.36
N GLY A 156 -4.42 -11.13 10.15
CA GLY A 156 -5.80 -11.28 9.70
C GLY A 156 -6.87 -11.21 10.79
N ARG A 157 -6.52 -10.71 11.98
CA ARG A 157 -7.45 -10.70 13.13
C ARG A 157 -8.05 -9.34 13.44
N HIS A 158 -7.49 -8.26 12.87
CA HIS A 158 -7.93 -6.90 13.17
C HIS A 158 -7.90 -6.03 11.92
N ALA A 159 -8.66 -4.95 11.93
CA ALA A 159 -8.81 -4.01 10.82
C ALA A 159 -8.32 -2.62 11.24
N TRP A 160 -7.42 -2.03 10.45
CA TRP A 160 -7.01 -0.63 10.54
C TRP A 160 -7.44 0.13 9.29
N VAL A 161 -7.52 1.46 9.39
CA VAL A 161 -7.66 2.34 8.23
C VAL A 161 -6.37 3.14 8.05
N MET A 162 -5.88 3.18 6.83
CA MET A 162 -4.85 4.13 6.40
C MET A 162 -5.57 5.35 5.84
N SER A 163 -5.54 6.45 6.61
CA SER A 163 -6.19 7.72 6.28
C SER A 163 -5.30 8.67 5.49
N GLY A 164 -3.99 8.41 5.45
CA GLY A 164 -3.02 9.23 4.76
C GLY A 164 -1.64 8.60 4.66
N PHE A 165 -0.71 9.31 4.01
CA PHE A 165 0.68 8.87 3.90
C PHE A 165 1.63 10.03 3.61
N HIS A 166 2.92 9.83 3.94
CA HIS A 166 4.04 10.62 3.46
C HIS A 166 4.91 9.75 2.54
N ALA A 167 5.47 10.34 1.50
CA ALA A 167 6.30 9.64 0.53
C ALA A 167 7.46 10.51 0.04
N THR A 168 8.50 9.89 -0.50
CA THR A 168 9.67 10.59 -1.07
C THR A 168 9.34 11.37 -2.35
N GLY A 169 8.19 11.10 -2.97
CA GLY A 169 7.70 11.75 -4.18
C GLY A 169 6.27 11.31 -4.46
N ASP A 170 5.65 11.82 -5.55
CA ASP A 170 4.30 11.36 -5.96
C ASP A 170 4.31 9.84 -6.15
N PRO A 171 3.45 9.07 -5.45
CA PRO A 171 3.45 7.61 -5.52
C PRO A 171 3.11 7.05 -6.90
N LEU A 172 2.58 7.87 -7.81
CA LEU A 172 2.34 7.48 -9.20
C LEU A 172 3.61 7.49 -10.06
N LEU A 173 4.67 8.14 -9.61
CA LEU A 173 5.95 8.20 -10.30
C LEU A 173 6.86 7.03 -9.90
N ALA A 174 7.74 6.63 -10.81
CA ALA A 174 8.75 5.62 -10.54
C ALA A 174 9.74 6.10 -9.45
N GLY A 175 10.22 5.18 -8.63
CA GLY A 175 11.18 5.47 -7.56
C GLY A 175 10.61 6.11 -6.30
N SER A 176 9.32 6.47 -6.28
CA SER A 176 8.66 6.92 -5.06
C SER A 176 8.52 5.79 -4.04
N ARG A 177 8.69 6.13 -2.75
CA ARG A 177 8.54 5.21 -1.61
C ARG A 177 7.72 5.89 -0.52
N VAL A 178 6.81 5.15 0.09
CA VAL A 178 6.11 5.58 1.31
C VAL A 178 7.09 5.57 2.47
N THR A 179 7.13 6.63 3.24
CA THR A 179 7.96 6.76 4.45
C THR A 179 7.16 6.58 5.73
N GLU A 180 5.92 7.07 5.71
CA GLU A 180 5.00 7.01 6.85
C GLU A 180 3.57 6.78 6.35
N ALA A 181 2.75 6.14 7.18
CA ALA A 181 1.31 6.02 6.99
C ALA A 181 0.57 6.62 8.18
N LEU A 182 -0.50 7.35 7.92
CA LEU A 182 -1.42 7.86 8.92
C LEU A 182 -2.46 6.78 9.20
N ILE A 183 -2.59 6.38 10.45
CA ILE A 183 -3.35 5.18 10.84
C ILE A 183 -4.50 5.53 11.80
N GLU A 184 -5.65 4.90 11.52
CA GLU A 184 -6.80 4.88 12.41
C GLU A 184 -7.00 3.44 12.94
N ASP A 185 -6.76 3.23 14.22
CA ASP A 185 -7.04 1.96 14.88
C ASP A 185 -8.36 2.04 15.65
N PRO A 186 -9.42 1.33 15.24
CA PRO A 186 -10.70 1.38 15.95
C PRO A 186 -10.65 0.85 17.38
N LEU A 187 -9.58 0.16 17.79
CA LEU A 187 -9.38 -0.27 19.18
C LEU A 187 -8.71 0.77 20.08
N HIS A 188 -8.21 1.88 19.51
CA HIS A 188 -7.59 2.92 20.35
C HIS A 188 -8.57 3.44 21.42
N PRO A 189 -8.11 3.61 22.67
CA PRO A 189 -6.76 3.38 23.19
C PRO A 189 -6.49 1.94 23.69
N TYR A 190 -7.41 1.00 23.55
CA TYR A 190 -7.38 -0.32 24.21
C TYR A 190 -6.71 -1.43 23.41
N GLY A 191 -6.29 -1.17 22.15
CA GLY A 191 -5.75 -2.17 21.23
C GLY A 191 -4.32 -2.64 21.54
N GLY A 192 -3.68 -2.12 22.57
CA GLY A 192 -2.32 -2.49 22.93
C GLY A 192 -2.20 -3.92 23.46
N SER A 193 -1.13 -4.61 23.10
CA SER A 193 -0.80 -5.93 23.63
C SER A 193 0.71 -6.17 23.61
N THR A 194 1.17 -7.14 24.40
CA THR A 194 2.57 -7.58 24.37
C THR A 194 2.98 -8.17 23.03
N THR A 195 2.03 -8.77 22.30
CA THR A 195 2.28 -9.39 21.00
C THR A 195 2.33 -8.37 19.85
N TRP A 196 1.45 -7.36 19.87
CA TRP A 196 1.25 -6.45 18.74
C TRP A 196 1.77 -5.03 18.99
N GLY A 197 2.07 -4.69 20.24
CA GLY A 197 2.46 -3.35 20.65
C GLY A 197 1.26 -2.46 20.98
N ARG A 198 1.48 -1.15 21.04
CA ARG A 198 0.43 -0.18 21.35
C ARG A 198 -0.52 0.05 20.18
N SER A 199 -1.74 0.41 20.48
CA SER A 199 -2.67 0.97 19.51
C SER A 199 -2.23 2.39 19.17
N PRO A 200 -2.06 2.75 17.88
CA PRO A 200 -1.76 4.11 17.49
C PRO A 200 -2.91 5.06 17.81
N SER A 201 -2.58 6.31 18.13
CA SER A 201 -3.58 7.37 18.27
C SER A 201 -4.24 7.67 16.91
N PRO A 202 -5.48 8.17 16.88
CA PRO A 202 -6.15 8.52 15.64
C PRO A 202 -5.33 9.48 14.77
N GLY A 203 -5.09 9.12 13.53
CA GLY A 203 -4.30 9.90 12.57
C GLY A 203 -2.80 9.91 12.84
N GLU A 204 -2.29 9.05 13.73
CA GLU A 204 -0.87 8.99 14.02
C GLU A 204 -0.05 8.56 12.80
N ALA A 205 0.96 9.37 12.46
CA ALA A 205 1.92 9.04 11.42
C ALA A 205 2.93 8.01 11.94
N LEU A 206 2.85 6.79 11.44
CA LEU A 206 3.77 5.70 11.73
C LEU A 206 4.72 5.49 10.57
N THR A 207 6.01 5.33 10.84
CA THR A 207 6.96 4.88 9.83
C THR A 207 6.56 3.51 9.28
N VAL A 208 6.92 3.20 8.03
CA VAL A 208 6.63 1.89 7.43
C VAL A 208 7.12 0.73 8.30
N LYS A 209 8.26 0.90 8.98
CA LYS A 209 8.79 -0.07 9.93
C LYS A 209 7.86 -0.27 11.14
N GLU A 210 7.27 0.79 11.68
CA GLU A 210 6.32 0.72 12.80
C GLU A 210 5.00 0.10 12.38
N VAL A 211 4.46 0.49 11.22
CA VAL A 211 3.29 -0.17 10.61
C VAL A 211 3.55 -1.68 10.48
N GLY A 212 4.71 -2.08 9.99
CA GLY A 212 5.10 -3.47 9.78
C GLY A 212 5.19 -4.34 11.04
N ARG A 213 5.19 -3.74 12.24
CA ARG A 213 5.09 -4.52 13.50
C ARG A 213 3.72 -5.16 13.67
N GLN A 214 2.68 -4.56 13.13
CA GLN A 214 1.28 -4.99 13.30
C GLN A 214 0.62 -5.35 11.97
N PHE A 215 0.92 -4.63 10.88
CA PHE A 215 0.54 -5.01 9.55
C PHE A 215 1.53 -6.05 9.02
N VAL A 216 1.23 -7.30 9.29
CA VAL A 216 2.07 -8.46 8.96
C VAL A 216 1.31 -9.40 8.04
N ARG A 217 2.03 -10.26 7.33
CA ARG A 217 1.44 -11.24 6.41
C ARG A 217 0.35 -12.05 7.08
N ARG A 218 -0.76 -12.23 6.40
CA ARG A 218 -1.85 -13.10 6.86
C ARG A 218 -1.32 -14.51 7.06
N ARG A 219 -1.81 -15.18 8.09
CA ARG A 219 -1.44 -16.56 8.39
C ARG A 219 -1.83 -17.48 7.23
N THR A 220 -0.92 -18.36 6.79
CA THR A 220 -1.16 -19.42 5.81
C THR A 220 -1.97 -20.56 6.45
N GLY A 221 -2.74 -21.28 5.62
CA GLY A 221 -3.45 -22.49 6.05
C GLY A 221 -4.56 -22.26 7.07
N PHE A 222 -4.93 -21.02 7.35
CA PHE A 222 -5.98 -20.68 8.32
C PHE A 222 -6.89 -19.59 7.77
N SER A 223 -7.85 -19.98 6.96
CA SER A 223 -9.00 -19.14 6.66
C SER A 223 -10.25 -19.78 7.23
N ILE A 224 -10.94 -19.07 8.11
CA ILE A 224 -12.28 -19.45 8.54
C ILE A 224 -13.34 -19.12 7.48
N TRP A 225 -12.94 -18.40 6.45
CA TRP A 225 -13.80 -17.96 5.35
C TRP A 225 -13.47 -18.72 4.07
N SER A 226 -14.47 -19.07 3.28
CA SER A 226 -14.30 -19.58 1.91
C SER A 226 -13.88 -18.43 0.98
N THR A 227 -12.68 -17.93 1.12
CA THR A 227 -12.12 -16.85 0.30
C THR A 227 -10.95 -17.35 -0.52
N PRO A 228 -10.57 -16.68 -1.61
CA PRO A 228 -9.28 -16.90 -2.24
C PRO A 228 -8.17 -16.96 -1.20
N ASP A 229 -7.20 -17.81 -1.38
CA ASP A 229 -6.09 -17.93 -0.45
C ASP A 229 -5.24 -16.66 -0.48
N LEU A 230 -5.34 -15.87 0.58
CA LEU A 230 -4.53 -14.67 0.83
C LEU A 230 -3.48 -14.95 1.90
N GLY A 231 -3.25 -16.22 2.22
CA GLY A 231 -2.25 -16.65 3.18
C GLY A 231 -0.85 -16.27 2.72
N GLY A 232 -0.01 -15.82 3.64
CA GLY A 232 1.35 -15.37 3.34
C GLY A 232 1.45 -13.96 2.73
N GLN A 233 0.33 -13.27 2.51
CA GLN A 233 0.30 -11.93 1.90
C GLN A 233 -0.09 -10.83 2.88
N TYR A 234 0.33 -9.61 2.57
CA TYR A 234 -0.22 -8.37 3.15
C TYR A 234 -1.55 -8.08 2.47
N VAL A 235 -2.63 -7.97 3.25
CA VAL A 235 -3.99 -7.89 2.70
C VAL A 235 -4.57 -6.50 2.90
N LEU A 236 -5.05 -5.93 1.80
CA LEU A 236 -5.60 -4.57 1.72
C LEU A 236 -7.04 -4.59 1.21
N VAL A 237 -7.83 -3.62 1.67
CA VAL A 237 -9.14 -3.25 1.11
C VAL A 237 -8.93 -1.93 0.39
N LEU A 238 -8.81 -1.99 -0.94
CA LEU A 238 -8.37 -0.89 -1.80
C LEU A 238 -9.52 -0.27 -2.59
N PRO A 239 -9.65 1.06 -2.59
CA PRO A 239 -10.48 1.74 -3.57
C PRO A 239 -9.87 1.62 -4.97
N TYR A 240 -10.71 1.60 -5.99
CA TYR A 240 -10.25 1.64 -7.39
C TYR A 240 -11.23 2.43 -8.25
N GLU A 241 -10.73 2.98 -9.35
CA GLU A 241 -11.57 3.54 -10.39
C GLU A 241 -11.92 2.41 -11.37
N PRO A 242 -13.22 2.20 -11.69
CA PRO A 242 -13.58 1.29 -12.77
C PRO A 242 -12.88 1.75 -14.04
N ALA A 243 -12.40 0.82 -14.84
CA ALA A 243 -11.94 1.16 -16.18
C ALA A 243 -13.09 1.89 -16.88
N SER A 244 -12.87 3.15 -17.27
CA SER A 244 -13.83 3.87 -18.09
C SER A 244 -14.06 3.03 -19.34
N GLY A 245 -15.25 2.47 -19.47
CA GLY A 245 -15.64 1.72 -20.66
C GLY A 245 -15.42 2.63 -21.88
N ARG A 246 -14.50 2.21 -22.74
CA ARG A 246 -14.35 2.78 -24.08
C ARG A 246 -15.44 2.22 -24.98
#